data_6b67825108c99816ad79661fe290694f
#
_entry.id   6b67825108c99816ad79661fe290694f
#
_cell.length_a   1.000
_cell.length_b   1.000
_cell.length_c   1.000
_cell.angle_alpha   90.00
_cell.angle_beta   90.00
_cell.angle_gamma   90.00
#
_symmetry.space_group_name_H-M   'P 1'
#
loop_
_entity.id
_entity.type
_entity.pdbx_description
1 polymer ?
#
loop_
_entity_poly.entity_id
_entity_poly.type
_entity_poly.pdbx_seq_one_letter_code
_entity_poly.pdbx_strand_id
1 'polypeptide(L)'
;MKICIDAGHGGTQPGAVGYFGTKEKDITLQVALQLRDVLKNAGVEVVMTRDSDKDVRTAKQSNELQARCDVANNSKADVFISIHCNASNDSSAHGTETXYYPKDAKSKTLAQFIQTELVKQIGLKDRGVKQGNYYVTRYTKMPAVLVELAFISNPEEEVLLRNKAFQRKCAVGVANGVLRFLGMPLVKEVQGMKDVPQTHWAYKYIKELFDLGIVQGDEKGYFYPDKPATKGEVATMIAKMYETLKGGK
;
A
#
# COMPACT_ATOMS: atom_id res chain seq x y z
N MET A 1 -9.34 -10.59 12.68
CA MET A 1 -9.33 -10.45 11.22
C MET A 1 -7.89 -10.49 10.73
N LYS A 2 -7.66 -11.24 9.66
CA LYS A 2 -6.32 -11.44 9.10
C LYS A 2 -6.34 -11.11 7.60
N ILE A 3 -5.39 -10.32 7.14
CA ILE A 3 -5.28 -9.90 5.75
C ILE A 3 -3.98 -10.46 5.16
N CYS A 4 -4.06 -11.03 3.96
CA CYS A 4 -2.85 -11.36 3.20
C CYS A 4 -2.59 -10.26 2.17
N ILE A 5 -1.44 -9.62 2.28
CA ILE A 5 -0.98 -8.60 1.32
C ILE A 5 0.06 -9.25 0.40
N ASP A 6 -0.17 -9.12 -0.89
CA ASP A 6 0.71 -9.59 -1.93
C ASP A 6 1.38 -8.39 -2.61
N ALA A 7 2.68 -8.25 -2.45
CA ALA A 7 3.47 -7.27 -3.19
C ALA A 7 3.84 -7.88 -4.54
N GLY A 8 3.22 -7.42 -5.61
CA GLY A 8 3.41 -7.95 -6.96
C GLY A 8 4.88 -7.99 -7.37
N HIS A 9 5.25 -9.01 -8.17
CA HIS A 9 6.62 -9.21 -8.68
C HIS A 9 7.63 -9.43 -7.55
N GLY A 10 8.94 -9.29 -7.82
CA GLY A 10 10.00 -9.46 -6.81
C GLY A 10 11.16 -10.31 -7.31
N GLY A 11 12.30 -10.19 -6.64
CA GLY A 11 13.51 -10.92 -7.05
C GLY A 11 13.89 -10.62 -8.48
N THR A 12 13.94 -11.66 -9.32
CA THR A 12 14.30 -11.53 -10.75
C THR A 12 13.16 -11.00 -11.62
N GLN A 13 11.94 -10.86 -11.07
CA GLN A 13 10.76 -10.38 -11.83
C GLN A 13 10.57 -8.89 -11.55
N PRO A 14 11.00 -7.98 -12.44
CA PRO A 14 10.91 -6.54 -12.17
C PRO A 14 9.47 -6.00 -12.24
N GLY A 15 8.55 -6.71 -12.91
CA GLY A 15 7.28 -6.16 -13.31
C GLY A 15 7.47 -5.19 -14.48
N ALA A 16 6.53 -4.29 -14.67
CA ALA A 16 6.68 -3.21 -15.65
C ALA A 16 7.82 -2.27 -15.21
N VAL A 17 8.45 -1.65 -16.20
CA VAL A 17 9.52 -0.67 -15.96
C VAL A 17 9.06 0.66 -16.57
N GLY A 18 9.06 1.69 -15.76
CA GLY A 18 8.62 3.02 -16.16
C GLY A 18 9.62 3.74 -17.06
N TYR A 19 9.23 4.90 -17.54
CA TYR A 19 10.02 5.73 -18.45
C TYR A 19 11.37 6.12 -17.84
N PHE A 20 11.40 6.39 -16.53
CA PHE A 20 12.60 6.79 -15.79
C PHE A 20 13.33 5.58 -15.16
N GLY A 21 12.96 4.36 -15.56
CA GLY A 21 13.60 3.14 -15.08
C GLY A 21 13.07 2.60 -13.75
N THR A 22 11.99 3.15 -13.23
CA THR A 22 11.36 2.66 -11.99
C THR A 22 10.81 1.26 -12.21
N LYS A 23 11.16 0.31 -11.35
CA LYS A 23 10.66 -1.07 -11.45
C LYS A 23 9.40 -1.21 -10.60
N GLU A 24 8.38 -1.82 -11.16
CA GLU A 24 7.11 -2.06 -10.46
C GLU A 24 7.31 -2.80 -9.15
N LYS A 25 8.18 -3.83 -9.13
CA LYS A 25 8.45 -4.62 -7.91
C LYS A 25 8.87 -3.78 -6.71
N ASP A 26 9.57 -2.66 -6.95
CA ASP A 26 10.06 -1.80 -5.87
C ASP A 26 8.91 -0.96 -5.29
N ILE A 27 8.05 -0.44 -6.17
CA ILE A 27 6.88 0.35 -5.77
C ILE A 27 5.88 -0.55 -5.02
N THR A 28 5.57 -1.73 -5.56
CA THR A 28 4.61 -2.63 -4.95
C THR A 28 5.06 -3.05 -3.55
N LEU A 29 6.36 -3.33 -3.37
CA LEU A 29 6.91 -3.66 -2.05
C LEU A 29 6.78 -2.48 -1.08
N GLN A 30 7.17 -1.28 -1.53
CA GLN A 30 7.14 -0.08 -0.67
C GLN A 30 5.71 0.23 -0.21
N VAL A 31 4.73 0.14 -1.11
CA VAL A 31 3.32 0.39 -0.76
C VAL A 31 2.78 -0.74 0.11
N ALA A 32 3.10 -2.00 -0.20
CA ALA A 32 2.64 -3.14 0.59
C ALA A 32 3.15 -3.10 2.04
N LEU A 33 4.41 -2.68 2.25
CA LEU A 33 4.97 -2.50 3.59
C LEU A 33 4.23 -1.40 4.36
N GLN A 34 3.95 -0.27 3.72
CA GLN A 34 3.19 0.81 4.33
C GLN A 34 1.74 0.38 4.63
N LEU A 35 1.11 -0.38 3.71
CA LEU A 35 -0.24 -0.93 3.92
C LEU A 35 -0.26 -1.88 5.11
N ARG A 36 0.76 -2.75 5.22
CA ARG A 36 0.92 -3.65 6.38
C ARG A 36 0.90 -2.85 7.70
N ASP A 37 1.70 -1.78 7.74
CA ASP A 37 1.85 -1.00 8.97
C ASP A 37 0.55 -0.25 9.31
N VAL A 38 -0.15 0.31 8.31
CA VAL A 38 -1.45 0.95 8.49
C VAL A 38 -2.46 -0.04 9.07
N LEU A 39 -2.57 -1.25 8.49
CA LEU A 39 -3.53 -2.26 8.93
C LEU A 39 -3.18 -2.80 10.32
N LYS A 40 -1.89 -3.03 10.62
CA LYS A 40 -1.46 -3.47 11.96
C LYS A 40 -1.82 -2.43 13.02
N ASN A 41 -1.60 -1.14 12.72
CA ASN A 41 -1.97 -0.05 13.63
C ASN A 41 -3.48 0.05 13.83
N ALA A 42 -4.28 -0.42 12.87
CA ALA A 42 -5.74 -0.51 12.97
C ALA A 42 -6.21 -1.80 13.67
N GLY A 43 -5.30 -2.62 14.21
CA GLY A 43 -5.63 -3.85 14.95
C GLY A 43 -5.88 -5.07 14.07
N VAL A 44 -5.40 -5.05 12.82
CA VAL A 44 -5.58 -6.16 11.88
C VAL A 44 -4.31 -7.02 11.83
N GLU A 45 -4.47 -8.33 11.88
CA GLU A 45 -3.36 -9.26 11.67
C GLU A 45 -2.99 -9.28 10.18
N VAL A 46 -1.70 -9.18 9.86
CA VAL A 46 -1.23 -9.12 8.47
C VAL A 46 -0.18 -10.20 8.20
N VAL A 47 -0.39 -10.90 7.09
CA VAL A 47 0.60 -11.81 6.48
C VAL A 47 0.98 -11.21 5.13
N MET A 48 2.24 -11.34 4.74
CA MET A 48 2.72 -10.86 3.44
C MET A 48 3.25 -12.01 2.61
N THR A 49 3.05 -11.97 1.30
CA THR A 49 3.66 -12.95 0.39
C THR A 49 5.17 -12.73 0.33
N ARG A 50 5.60 -11.47 0.36
CA ARG A 50 7.02 -11.09 0.50
C ARG A 50 7.11 -9.73 1.23
N ASP A 51 8.19 -9.58 1.97
CA ASP A 51 8.48 -8.38 2.78
C ASP A 51 9.84 -7.77 2.44
N SER A 52 10.45 -8.28 1.38
CA SER A 52 11.75 -7.84 0.86
C SER A 52 11.78 -8.09 -0.65
N ASP A 53 12.87 -7.69 -1.32
CA ASP A 53 13.02 -7.97 -2.76
C ASP A 53 13.50 -9.42 -2.96
N LYS A 54 12.53 -10.32 -2.93
CA LYS A 54 12.79 -11.77 -3.08
C LYS A 54 11.72 -12.42 -3.95
N ASP A 55 12.04 -13.57 -4.51
CA ASP A 55 11.07 -14.47 -5.14
C ASP A 55 10.22 -15.11 -4.03
N VAL A 56 8.93 -15.23 -4.27
CA VAL A 56 7.99 -15.85 -3.30
C VAL A 56 8.12 -17.38 -3.30
N ARG A 57 8.62 -17.95 -4.40
CA ARG A 57 8.76 -19.41 -4.52
C ARG A 57 9.79 -19.97 -3.55
N THR A 58 9.47 -21.13 -3.00
CA THR A 58 10.46 -22.00 -2.36
C THR A 58 11.17 -22.83 -3.44
N ALA A 59 12.25 -23.51 -3.08
CA ALA A 59 13.01 -24.37 -4.00
C ALA A 59 12.15 -25.49 -4.62
N LYS A 60 11.02 -25.83 -4.00
CA LYS A 60 10.13 -26.91 -4.46
C LYS A 60 8.98 -26.42 -5.37
N GLN A 61 8.86 -25.10 -5.61
CA GLN A 61 7.74 -24.52 -6.37
C GLN A 61 8.23 -23.98 -7.69
N SER A 62 7.61 -24.43 -8.79
CA SER A 62 7.90 -23.95 -10.15
C SER A 62 7.07 -22.73 -10.54
N ASN A 63 5.91 -22.55 -9.93
CA ASN A 63 4.95 -21.50 -10.27
C ASN A 63 4.89 -20.43 -9.18
N GLU A 64 5.39 -19.24 -9.50
CA GLU A 64 5.43 -18.11 -8.58
C GLU A 64 4.04 -17.64 -8.16
N LEU A 65 3.09 -17.60 -9.09
CA LEU A 65 1.73 -17.16 -8.79
C LEU A 65 1.02 -18.15 -7.85
N GLN A 66 1.28 -19.46 -8.04
CA GLN A 66 0.78 -20.46 -7.11
C GLN A 66 1.39 -20.30 -5.72
N ALA A 67 2.69 -19.98 -5.62
CA ALA A 67 3.35 -19.75 -4.35
C ALA A 67 2.67 -18.61 -3.56
N ARG A 68 2.26 -17.53 -4.23
CA ARG A 68 1.52 -16.42 -3.63
C ARG A 68 0.16 -16.89 -3.10
N CYS A 69 -0.57 -17.67 -3.91
CA CYS A 69 -1.86 -18.26 -3.49
C CYS A 69 -1.67 -19.19 -2.27
N ASP A 70 -0.59 -19.98 -2.25
CA ASP A 70 -0.32 -20.91 -1.15
C ASP A 70 -0.08 -20.16 0.17
N VAL A 71 0.68 -19.06 0.14
CA VAL A 71 0.87 -18.20 1.32
C VAL A 71 -0.49 -17.72 1.84
N ALA A 72 -1.32 -17.17 0.95
CA ALA A 72 -2.65 -16.65 1.32
C ALA A 72 -3.54 -17.75 1.90
N ASN A 73 -3.65 -18.86 1.16
CA ASN A 73 -4.57 -19.95 1.53
C ASN A 73 -4.14 -20.64 2.83
N ASN A 74 -2.83 -20.88 3.01
CA ASN A 74 -2.29 -21.53 4.20
C ASN A 74 -2.39 -20.64 5.44
N SER A 75 -2.33 -19.31 5.26
CA SER A 75 -2.47 -18.36 6.36
C SER A 75 -3.91 -18.27 6.90
N LYS A 76 -4.88 -18.78 6.14
CA LYS A 76 -6.31 -18.65 6.44
C LYS A 76 -6.72 -17.18 6.58
N ALA A 77 -6.21 -16.33 5.69
CA ALA A 77 -6.56 -14.90 5.67
C ALA A 77 -8.04 -14.72 5.32
N ASP A 78 -8.64 -13.68 5.88
CA ASP A 78 -10.03 -13.28 5.60
C ASP A 78 -10.17 -12.53 4.28
N VAL A 79 -9.09 -11.87 3.83
CA VAL A 79 -9.02 -11.07 2.61
C VAL A 79 -7.64 -11.18 2.00
N PHE A 80 -7.55 -11.17 0.66
CA PHE A 80 -6.31 -11.13 -0.10
C PHE A 80 -6.26 -9.86 -0.94
N ILE A 81 -5.13 -9.15 -0.92
CA ILE A 81 -4.93 -7.90 -1.68
C ILE A 81 -3.59 -7.98 -2.40
N SER A 82 -3.61 -7.99 -3.74
CA SER A 82 -2.39 -7.91 -4.54
C SER A 82 -2.19 -6.47 -5.00
N ILE A 83 -1.00 -5.92 -4.78
CA ILE A 83 -0.64 -4.54 -5.11
C ILE A 83 0.22 -4.52 -6.36
N HIS A 84 -0.18 -3.73 -7.36
CA HIS A 84 0.45 -3.62 -8.67
C HIS A 84 0.49 -2.19 -9.17
N CYS A 85 1.21 -1.96 -10.26
CA CYS A 85 1.22 -0.70 -11.01
C CYS A 85 0.94 -1.02 -12.48
N ASN A 86 -0.09 -0.40 -13.02
CA ASN A 86 -0.54 -0.62 -14.39
C ASN A 86 0.50 -0.17 -15.41
N ALA A 87 0.43 -0.73 -16.60
CA ALA A 87 1.29 -0.33 -17.72
C ALA A 87 0.52 -0.44 -19.04
N SER A 88 0.88 0.45 -19.96
CA SER A 88 0.29 0.49 -21.31
C SER A 88 1.36 0.90 -22.31
N ASN A 89 1.19 0.48 -23.56
CA ASN A 89 2.00 0.99 -24.69
C ASN A 89 1.64 2.45 -25.00
N ASP A 90 0.45 2.90 -24.60
CA ASP A 90 0.06 4.31 -24.67
C ASP A 90 0.50 5.00 -23.37
N SER A 91 1.53 5.83 -23.47
CA SER A 91 2.08 6.55 -22.30
C SER A 91 1.11 7.61 -21.74
N SER A 92 0.04 7.94 -22.47
CA SER A 92 -0.99 8.85 -21.96
C SER A 92 -2.01 8.14 -21.06
N ALA A 93 -2.02 6.80 -21.04
CA ALA A 93 -2.89 6.02 -20.14
C ALA A 93 -2.58 6.36 -18.68
N HIS A 94 -3.63 6.64 -17.89
CA HIS A 94 -3.45 7.11 -16.51
C HIS A 94 -4.65 6.74 -15.63
N GLY A 95 -4.46 6.79 -14.31
CA GLY A 95 -5.50 6.57 -13.31
C GLY A 95 -5.35 5.24 -12.57
N THR A 96 -6.26 4.96 -11.65
CA THR A 96 -6.26 3.78 -10.79
C THR A 96 -7.48 2.88 -11.05
N GLU A 97 -7.33 1.56 -10.91
CA GLU A 97 -8.38 0.56 -11.08
C GLU A 97 -8.15 -0.65 -10.17
N THR A 98 -9.27 -1.34 -9.87
CA THR A 98 -9.20 -2.54 -9.00
C THR A 98 -9.89 -3.74 -9.65
N UNK A 99 -9.32 -4.99 -9.95
CA UNK A 99 -9.63 -6.01 -10.50
C UNK A 99 -10.12 -6.89 -9.62
N TYR A 100 -11.11 -7.66 -9.85
CA TYR A 100 -11.58 -8.83 -9.11
C TYR A 100 -11.91 -10.00 -10.07
N TYR A 101 -11.92 -11.24 -9.54
CA TYR A 101 -12.27 -12.42 -10.35
C TYR A 101 -13.78 -12.45 -10.65
N PRO A 102 -14.20 -12.68 -11.92
CA PRO A 102 -15.62 -12.72 -12.28
C PRO A 102 -16.43 -13.70 -11.43
N LYS A 103 -17.69 -13.35 -11.16
CA LYS A 103 -18.67 -14.15 -10.39
C LYS A 103 -18.42 -14.19 -8.88
N ASP A 104 -17.40 -13.51 -8.38
CA ASP A 104 -17.16 -13.41 -6.92
C ASP A 104 -17.75 -12.08 -6.40
N ALA A 105 -18.95 -12.16 -5.85
CA ALA A 105 -19.67 -10.97 -5.35
C ALA A 105 -18.98 -10.31 -4.16
N LYS A 106 -18.34 -11.10 -3.29
CA LYS A 106 -17.61 -10.56 -2.13
C LYS A 106 -16.37 -9.80 -2.59
N SER A 107 -15.62 -10.38 -3.53
CA SER A 107 -14.47 -9.70 -4.13
C SER A 107 -14.87 -8.43 -4.88
N LYS A 108 -16.02 -8.44 -5.55
CA LYS A 108 -16.57 -7.24 -6.21
C LYS A 108 -16.83 -6.13 -5.18
N THR A 109 -17.48 -6.47 -4.07
CA THR A 109 -17.78 -5.49 -3.00
C THR A 109 -16.49 -4.95 -2.38
N LEU A 110 -15.52 -5.83 -2.11
CA LEU A 110 -14.19 -5.44 -1.60
C LEU A 110 -13.52 -4.47 -2.58
N ALA A 111 -13.51 -4.80 -3.88
CA ALA A 111 -12.93 -3.97 -4.94
C ALA A 111 -13.58 -2.58 -4.97
N GLN A 112 -14.91 -2.52 -4.84
CA GLN A 112 -15.66 -1.26 -4.85
C GLN A 112 -15.24 -0.35 -3.68
N PHE A 113 -15.14 -0.92 -2.48
CA PHE A 113 -14.72 -0.14 -1.31
C PHE A 113 -13.27 0.34 -1.45
N ILE A 114 -12.37 -0.54 -1.91
CA ILE A 114 -10.96 -0.17 -2.12
C ILE A 114 -10.86 0.93 -3.18
N GLN A 115 -11.50 0.75 -4.33
CA GLN A 115 -11.44 1.74 -5.41
C GLN A 115 -11.95 3.10 -4.93
N THR A 116 -13.10 3.13 -4.23
CA THR A 116 -13.69 4.37 -3.71
C THR A 116 -12.74 5.11 -2.77
N GLU A 117 -12.18 4.39 -1.79
CA GLU A 117 -11.30 5.02 -0.79
C GLU A 117 -9.93 5.38 -1.39
N LEU A 118 -9.43 4.57 -2.33
CA LEU A 118 -8.16 4.85 -3.01
C LEU A 118 -8.26 6.13 -3.85
N VAL A 119 -9.28 6.23 -4.72
CA VAL A 119 -9.52 7.44 -5.55
C VAL A 119 -9.63 8.68 -4.67
N LYS A 120 -10.43 8.60 -3.60
CA LYS A 120 -10.61 9.69 -2.63
C LYS A 120 -9.27 10.15 -2.05
N GLN A 121 -8.37 9.20 -1.79
CA GLN A 121 -7.11 9.47 -1.10
C GLN A 121 -6.04 10.02 -2.04
N ILE A 122 -5.93 9.47 -3.27
CA ILE A 122 -4.83 9.81 -4.18
C ILE A 122 -5.21 10.86 -5.24
N GLY A 123 -6.50 11.05 -5.51
CA GLY A 123 -6.98 12.06 -6.45
C GLY A 123 -6.72 11.75 -7.93
N LEU A 124 -6.33 10.52 -8.27
CA LEU A 124 -6.12 10.15 -9.67
C LEU A 124 -7.47 9.80 -10.34
N LYS A 125 -7.45 9.76 -11.66
CA LYS A 125 -8.61 9.36 -12.48
C LYS A 125 -9.13 8.00 -12.02
N ASP A 126 -10.43 7.94 -11.74
CA ASP A 126 -11.12 6.70 -11.40
C ASP A 126 -11.41 5.92 -12.70
N ARG A 127 -10.73 4.78 -12.88
CA ARG A 127 -10.98 3.87 -13.98
C ARG A 127 -11.97 2.76 -13.59
N GLY A 128 -12.39 2.77 -12.33
CA GLY A 128 -13.42 1.89 -11.81
C GLY A 128 -12.95 0.50 -11.43
N VAL A 129 -13.93 -0.32 -11.10
CA VAL A 129 -13.75 -1.73 -10.73
C VAL A 129 -13.96 -2.60 -11.96
N LYS A 130 -13.05 -3.53 -12.22
CA LYS A 130 -13.06 -4.36 -13.43
C LYS A 130 -12.97 -5.84 -13.12
N GLN A 131 -13.58 -6.63 -13.99
CA GLN A 131 -13.41 -8.08 -13.96
C GLN A 131 -12.08 -8.45 -14.62
N GLY A 132 -11.31 -9.33 -13.97
CA GLY A 132 -10.05 -9.81 -14.53
C GLY A 132 -9.79 -11.26 -14.11
N ASN A 133 -9.25 -12.05 -15.03
CA ASN A 133 -8.92 -13.46 -14.79
C ASN A 133 -7.44 -13.57 -14.34
N TYR A 134 -7.11 -12.89 -13.27
CA TYR A 134 -5.76 -12.95 -12.71
C TYR A 134 -5.61 -14.19 -11.83
N TYR A 135 -4.47 -14.87 -11.98
CA TYR A 135 -4.19 -16.14 -11.28
C TYR A 135 -4.41 -15.99 -9.75
N VAL A 136 -3.83 -14.95 -9.17
CA VAL A 136 -3.86 -14.77 -7.70
C VAL A 136 -5.26 -14.46 -7.17
N THR A 137 -6.12 -13.79 -7.94
CA THR A 137 -7.51 -13.55 -7.51
C THR A 137 -8.42 -14.76 -7.78
N ARG A 138 -8.02 -15.64 -8.71
CA ARG A 138 -8.80 -16.83 -9.07
C ARG A 138 -8.55 -18.00 -8.12
N TYR A 139 -7.30 -18.19 -7.66
CA TYR A 139 -6.91 -19.40 -6.93
C TYR A 139 -6.70 -19.19 -5.43
N THR A 140 -6.96 -17.98 -4.93
CA THR A 140 -7.10 -17.72 -3.48
C THR A 140 -8.52 -18.05 -3.03
N LYS A 141 -8.66 -18.50 -1.77
CA LYS A 141 -9.92 -19.07 -1.25
C LYS A 141 -10.80 -18.06 -0.51
N MET A 142 -10.33 -16.84 -0.35
CA MET A 142 -11.00 -15.74 0.34
C MET A 142 -11.33 -14.64 -0.66
N PRO A 143 -12.17 -13.64 -0.31
CA PRO A 143 -12.35 -12.45 -1.15
C PRO A 143 -11.00 -11.85 -1.53
N ALA A 144 -10.79 -11.64 -2.84
CA ALA A 144 -9.47 -11.32 -3.39
C ALA A 144 -9.55 -10.24 -4.45
N VAL A 145 -8.63 -9.30 -4.40
CA VAL A 145 -8.53 -8.22 -5.39
C VAL A 145 -7.09 -7.98 -5.80
N LEU A 146 -6.93 -7.39 -6.98
CA LEU A 146 -5.68 -6.86 -7.49
C LEU A 146 -5.89 -5.36 -7.71
N VAL A 147 -5.03 -4.55 -7.09
CA VAL A 147 -5.12 -3.08 -7.10
C VAL A 147 -4.03 -2.52 -7.99
N GLU A 148 -4.41 -1.82 -9.04
CA GLU A 148 -3.52 -1.07 -9.92
C GLU A 148 -3.49 0.38 -9.44
N LEU A 149 -2.40 0.74 -8.75
CA LEU A 149 -2.29 2.03 -8.05
C LEU A 149 -2.30 3.22 -9.02
N ALA A 150 -1.56 3.11 -10.12
CA ALA A 150 -1.36 4.13 -11.14
C ALA A 150 -0.59 3.50 -12.30
N PHE A 151 -0.45 4.20 -13.43
CA PHE A 151 0.30 3.70 -14.59
C PHE A 151 1.79 4.03 -14.45
N ILE A 152 2.61 3.01 -14.24
CA ILE A 152 4.07 3.19 -14.17
C ILE A 152 4.65 3.60 -15.55
N SER A 153 3.93 3.28 -16.63
CA SER A 153 4.29 3.67 -18.01
C SER A 153 3.95 5.13 -18.33
N ASN A 154 3.20 5.82 -17.46
CA ASN A 154 2.89 7.24 -17.61
C ASN A 154 3.94 8.05 -16.84
N PRO A 155 4.72 8.94 -17.52
CA PRO A 155 5.81 9.64 -16.83
C PRO A 155 5.39 10.47 -15.62
N GLU A 156 4.21 11.10 -15.67
CA GLU A 156 3.72 11.89 -14.53
C GLU A 156 3.34 11.00 -13.36
N GLU A 157 2.65 9.88 -13.64
CA GLU A 157 2.26 8.93 -12.58
C GLU A 157 3.47 8.14 -12.04
N GLU A 158 4.48 7.88 -12.88
CA GLU A 158 5.73 7.26 -12.41
C GLU A 158 6.41 8.16 -11.35
N VAL A 159 6.43 9.47 -11.57
CA VAL A 159 6.99 10.42 -10.58
C VAL A 159 6.18 10.36 -9.28
N LEU A 160 4.84 10.29 -9.36
CA LEU A 160 3.99 10.13 -8.19
C LEU A 160 4.28 8.80 -7.46
N LEU A 161 4.37 7.70 -8.20
CA LEU A 161 4.62 6.37 -7.63
C LEU A 161 5.95 6.30 -6.86
N ARG A 162 6.97 7.09 -7.26
CA ARG A 162 8.26 7.18 -6.56
C ARG A 162 8.18 8.01 -5.27
N ASN A 163 7.13 8.81 -5.10
CA ASN A 163 6.99 9.74 -3.97
C ASN A 163 6.44 8.99 -2.75
N LYS A 164 7.17 9.02 -1.63
CA LYS A 164 6.80 8.30 -0.39
C LYS A 164 5.47 8.77 0.20
N ALA A 165 5.17 10.07 0.12
CA ALA A 165 3.89 10.59 0.60
C ALA A 165 2.73 10.07 -0.26
N PHE A 166 2.91 9.99 -1.59
CA PHE A 166 1.91 9.41 -2.49
C PHE A 166 1.72 7.91 -2.19
N GLN A 167 2.82 7.17 -2.01
CA GLN A 167 2.75 5.75 -1.63
C GLN A 167 1.97 5.57 -0.32
N ARG A 168 2.18 6.48 0.65
CA ARG A 168 1.44 6.46 1.92
C ARG A 168 -0.06 6.69 1.68
N LYS A 169 -0.43 7.64 0.82
CA LYS A 169 -1.83 7.86 0.45
C LYS A 169 -2.44 6.61 -0.19
N CYS A 170 -1.69 5.94 -1.09
CA CYS A 170 -2.14 4.66 -1.68
C CYS A 170 -2.42 3.63 -0.58
N ALA A 171 -1.46 3.45 0.33
CA ALA A 171 -1.59 2.48 1.42
C ALA A 171 -2.81 2.78 2.31
N VAL A 172 -3.02 4.04 2.69
CA VAL A 172 -4.18 4.47 3.51
C VAL A 172 -5.49 4.26 2.74
N GLY A 173 -5.53 4.61 1.45
CA GLY A 173 -6.72 4.41 0.62
C GLY A 173 -7.11 2.93 0.54
N VAL A 174 -6.14 2.07 0.25
CA VAL A 174 -6.38 0.61 0.20
C VAL A 174 -6.82 0.10 1.58
N ALA A 175 -6.11 0.50 2.65
CA ALA A 175 -6.46 0.09 4.02
C ALA A 175 -7.90 0.47 4.37
N ASN A 176 -8.30 1.71 4.07
CA ASN A 176 -9.65 2.19 4.37
C ASN A 176 -10.72 1.40 3.60
N GLY A 177 -10.46 1.05 2.35
CA GLY A 177 -11.36 0.19 1.60
C GLY A 177 -11.54 -1.18 2.26
N VAL A 178 -10.43 -1.77 2.71
CA VAL A 178 -10.45 -3.06 3.43
C VAL A 178 -11.19 -2.94 4.77
N LEU A 179 -10.84 -1.93 5.57
CA LEU A 179 -11.48 -1.70 6.88
C LEU A 179 -13.00 -1.51 6.72
N ARG A 180 -13.41 -0.76 5.69
CA ARG A 180 -14.82 -0.58 5.36
C ARG A 180 -15.50 -1.91 5.04
N PHE A 181 -14.84 -2.76 4.24
CA PHE A 181 -15.36 -4.10 3.91
C PHE A 181 -15.51 -4.97 5.17
N LEU A 182 -14.59 -4.83 6.13
CA LEU A 182 -14.61 -5.58 7.39
C LEU A 182 -15.53 -4.96 8.46
N GLY A 183 -16.16 -3.81 8.19
CA GLY A 183 -17.00 -3.10 9.17
C GLY A 183 -16.19 -2.50 10.31
N MET A 184 -14.93 -2.16 10.08
CA MET A 184 -14.02 -1.61 11.08
C MET A 184 -13.89 -0.08 10.91
N PRO A 185 -13.50 0.65 11.99
CA PRO A 185 -13.26 2.09 11.88
C PRO A 185 -12.17 2.40 10.86
N LEU A 186 -12.41 3.43 10.06
CA LEU A 186 -11.43 3.88 9.06
C LEU A 186 -10.26 4.60 9.72
N VAL A 187 -9.09 4.45 9.11
CA VAL A 187 -7.90 5.21 9.52
C VAL A 187 -8.11 6.66 9.08
N LYS A 188 -8.10 7.56 10.03
CA LYS A 188 -8.08 8.99 9.74
C LYS A 188 -6.64 9.37 9.44
N GLU A 189 -6.34 9.70 8.18
CA GLU A 189 -5.06 10.33 7.89
C GLU A 189 -5.02 11.66 8.62
N VAL A 190 -4.08 11.78 9.53
CA VAL A 190 -3.82 13.06 10.16
C VAL A 190 -3.15 13.92 9.09
N GLN A 191 -3.96 14.73 8.41
CA GLN A 191 -3.44 15.70 7.46
C GLN A 191 -2.73 16.79 8.22
N GLY A 192 -1.44 16.89 8.04
CA GLY A 192 -0.86 18.17 8.22
C GLY A 192 0.22 18.33 9.24
N MET A 193 0.92 19.32 8.90
CA MET A 193 1.85 20.08 9.73
C MET A 193 1.43 21.54 9.52
N LYS A 194 0.15 21.84 9.81
CA LYS A 194 -0.42 23.19 9.56
C LYS A 194 0.37 24.29 10.26
N ASP A 195 0.96 23.91 11.39
CA ASP A 195 1.73 24.80 12.25
C ASP A 195 3.25 24.65 12.08
N VAL A 196 3.68 23.94 11.04
CA VAL A 196 5.12 23.80 10.72
C VAL A 196 5.37 24.42 9.35
N PRO A 197 5.56 25.75 9.29
CA PRO A 197 5.82 26.41 8.00
C PRO A 197 7.21 26.01 7.46
N GLN A 198 7.39 26.13 6.14
CA GLN A 198 8.67 25.79 5.51
C GLN A 198 9.86 26.56 6.07
N THR A 199 9.58 27.72 6.67
CA THR A 199 10.60 28.56 7.32
C THR A 199 11.00 28.07 8.72
N HIS A 200 10.24 27.10 9.28
CA HIS A 200 10.57 26.57 10.62
C HIS A 200 11.88 25.79 10.55
N TRP A 201 12.78 26.02 11.52
CA TRP A 201 14.12 25.41 11.52
C TRP A 201 14.10 23.89 11.42
N ALA A 202 13.10 23.24 12.00
CA ALA A 202 12.98 21.77 12.00
C ALA A 202 12.10 21.23 10.84
N TYR A 203 11.57 22.09 9.96
CA TYR A 203 10.62 21.70 8.92
C TYR A 203 11.11 20.48 8.12
N LYS A 204 12.36 20.56 7.63
CA LYS A 204 12.94 19.49 6.80
C LYS A 204 12.92 18.15 7.53
N TYR A 205 13.32 18.14 8.79
CA TYR A 205 13.40 16.91 9.58
C TYR A 205 12.01 16.36 9.93
N ILE A 206 11.10 17.26 10.34
CA ILE A 206 9.72 16.89 10.68
C ILE A 206 9.03 16.30 9.45
N LYS A 207 9.17 16.96 8.30
CA LYS A 207 8.58 16.47 7.05
C LYS A 207 9.12 15.10 6.67
N GLU A 208 10.43 14.88 6.76
CA GLU A 208 11.05 13.59 6.47
C GLU A 208 10.50 12.49 7.38
N LEU A 209 10.41 12.74 8.68
CA LEU A 209 9.88 11.78 9.64
C LEU A 209 8.37 11.57 9.46
N PHE A 210 7.65 12.61 9.07
CA PHE A 210 6.22 12.55 8.75
C PHE A 210 6.00 11.67 7.50
N ASP A 211 6.79 11.88 6.45
CA ASP A 211 6.70 11.10 5.20
C ASP A 211 7.03 9.60 5.45
N LEU A 212 7.90 9.33 6.43
CA LEU A 212 8.24 7.97 6.86
C LEU A 212 7.21 7.37 7.84
N GLY A 213 6.22 8.15 8.28
CA GLY A 213 5.21 7.70 9.24
C GLY A 213 5.72 7.58 10.68
N ILE A 214 6.92 8.11 10.96
CA ILE A 214 7.55 8.05 12.29
C ILE A 214 6.87 9.04 13.24
N VAL A 215 6.57 10.24 12.72
CA VAL A 215 5.84 11.28 13.47
C VAL A 215 4.53 11.62 12.78
N GLN A 216 3.59 12.18 13.52
CA GLN A 216 2.29 12.59 12.98
C GLN A 216 1.75 13.78 13.80
N GLY A 217 0.89 14.57 13.19
CA GLY A 217 0.16 15.62 13.88
C GLY A 217 -1.07 15.08 14.61
N ASP A 218 -1.83 15.97 15.26
CA ASP A 218 -3.08 15.63 15.93
C ASP A 218 -4.24 15.47 14.90
N GLU A 219 -5.43 15.16 15.38
CA GLU A 219 -6.63 14.97 14.56
C GLU A 219 -7.03 16.23 13.76
N LYS A 220 -6.54 17.39 14.18
CA LYS A 220 -6.81 18.70 13.54
C LYS A 220 -5.69 19.09 12.56
N GLY A 221 -4.61 18.31 12.50
CA GLY A 221 -3.49 18.51 11.58
C GLY A 221 -2.40 19.45 12.15
N TYR A 222 -2.27 19.55 13.47
CA TYR A 222 -1.23 20.33 14.13
C TYR A 222 -0.18 19.42 14.73
N PHE A 223 1.09 19.76 14.57
CA PHE A 223 2.24 18.98 15.07
C PHE A 223 2.81 19.53 16.37
N TYR A 224 2.68 20.85 16.58
CA TYR A 224 3.21 21.57 17.74
C TYR A 224 4.74 21.41 17.87
N PRO A 225 5.51 21.87 16.88
CA PRO A 225 6.95 21.56 16.78
C PRO A 225 7.78 22.07 17.97
N ASP A 226 7.31 23.10 18.66
CA ASP A 226 8.02 23.70 19.79
C ASP A 226 7.48 23.24 21.15
N LYS A 227 6.50 22.33 21.18
CA LYS A 227 5.95 21.79 22.41
C LYS A 227 6.83 20.65 22.94
N PRO A 228 7.11 20.60 24.25
CA PRO A 228 7.86 19.46 24.81
C PRO A 228 7.16 18.12 24.54
N ALA A 229 7.94 17.13 24.12
CA ALA A 229 7.44 15.78 23.94
C ALA A 229 7.50 15.01 25.26
N THR A 230 6.49 14.19 25.50
CA THR A 230 6.49 13.27 26.64
C THR A 230 7.46 12.10 26.40
N LYS A 231 7.91 11.45 27.48
CA LYS A 231 8.74 10.24 27.38
C LYS A 231 8.05 9.16 26.53
N GLY A 232 6.73 9.03 26.62
CA GLY A 232 5.94 8.07 25.82
C GLY A 232 5.99 8.38 24.33
N GLU A 233 5.81 9.64 23.96
CA GLU A 233 5.89 10.08 22.56
C GLU A 233 7.29 9.82 22.00
N VAL A 234 8.33 10.17 22.75
CA VAL A 234 9.72 9.95 22.33
C VAL A 234 9.98 8.45 22.15
N ALA A 235 9.56 7.61 23.10
CA ALA A 235 9.73 6.15 23.00
C ALA A 235 9.01 5.58 21.77
N THR A 236 7.81 6.08 21.48
CA THR A 236 7.03 5.65 20.31
C THR A 236 7.74 6.02 19.00
N MET A 237 8.24 7.26 18.91
CA MET A 237 8.99 7.73 17.72
C MET A 237 10.24 6.88 17.48
N ILE A 238 11.00 6.60 18.55
CA ILE A 238 12.22 5.77 18.47
C ILE A 238 11.87 4.34 18.03
N ALA A 239 10.79 3.75 18.57
CA ALA A 239 10.36 2.40 18.20
C ALA A 239 9.98 2.33 16.72
N LYS A 240 9.21 3.31 16.24
CA LYS A 240 8.83 3.37 14.81
C LYS A 240 10.07 3.52 13.91
N MET A 241 11.01 4.36 14.30
CA MET A 241 12.27 4.54 13.56
C MET A 241 13.06 3.23 13.49
N TYR A 242 13.18 2.53 14.62
CA TYR A 242 13.87 1.24 14.70
C TYR A 242 13.22 0.19 13.77
N GLU A 243 11.89 0.12 13.75
CA GLU A 243 11.17 -0.80 12.86
C GLU A 243 11.37 -0.44 11.38
N THR A 244 11.38 0.85 11.07
CA THR A 244 11.63 1.34 9.71
C THR A 244 13.04 0.92 9.24
N LEU A 245 14.04 1.06 10.11
CA LEU A 245 15.43 0.68 9.80
C LEU A 245 15.57 -0.84 9.64
N LYS A 246 14.87 -1.63 10.43
CA LYS A 246 14.88 -3.10 10.34
C LYS A 246 14.26 -3.59 9.03
N GLY A 247 13.19 -2.95 8.60
CA GLY A 247 12.50 -3.34 7.36
C GLY A 247 13.27 -2.97 6.09
N GLY A 248 14.34 -2.20 6.19
CA GLY A 248 15.17 -1.76 5.08
C GLY A 248 16.43 -2.59 4.82
N LYS A 249 16.63 -3.71 5.56
CA LYS A 249 17.75 -4.63 5.36
C LYS A 249 17.33 -5.87 4.62
#